data_4d4e15c9d73ea1469fb1ff3f0d3850e5
#
_entry.id   4d4e15c9d73ea1469fb1ff3f0d3850e5
#
_cell.length_a   1.000
_cell.length_b   1.000
_cell.length_c   1.000
_cell.angle_alpha   90.00
_cell.angle_beta   90.00
_cell.angle_gamma   90.00
#
_symmetry.space_group_name_H-M   'P 1'
#
loop_
_entity.id
_entity.type
_entity.pdbx_description
1 polymer ?
#
loop_
_entity_poly.entity_id
_entity_poly.type
_entity_poly.pdbx_seq_one_letter_code
_entity_poly.pdbx_strand_id
1 'polypeptide(L)'
;MRARMSIIRAKFEVELREVVLRDRPEHMMEISPKGTVPVLLLENGIVIEESLEIMQHVINWKLDDNERYWINRNDNEFKYHLDRYKYPNRYDNVDHSVHRKAASEFLNDLDENIPEGNLSDSIFPFVRQFANHDREWFDNQEWKNIHKWLEGNLQSIEF
;
A
#
# COMPACT_ATOMS: atom_id res chain seq x y z
N MET A 1 1.74 -5.68 1.89
CA MET A 1 0.30 -5.95 1.95
C MET A 1 -0.32 -5.99 0.55
N ARG A 2 -0.15 -4.95 -0.30
CA ARG A 2 -0.66 -4.89 -1.69
C ARG A 2 -0.39 -6.18 -2.48
N ALA A 3 0.86 -6.62 -2.58
CA ALA A 3 1.23 -7.86 -3.28
C ALA A 3 0.59 -9.12 -2.67
N ARG A 4 0.52 -9.23 -1.35
CA ARG A 4 -0.11 -10.40 -0.69
C ARG A 4 -1.61 -10.48 -0.98
N MET A 5 -2.31 -9.35 -0.95
CA MET A 5 -3.74 -9.30 -1.26
C MET A 5 -4.01 -9.79 -2.68
N SER A 6 -3.22 -9.33 -3.66
CA SER A 6 -3.38 -9.77 -5.05
C SER A 6 -3.08 -11.25 -5.25
N ILE A 7 -2.03 -11.77 -4.61
CA ILE A 7 -1.65 -13.20 -4.64
C ILE A 7 -2.78 -14.07 -4.07
N ILE A 8 -3.32 -13.70 -2.90
CA ILE A 8 -4.41 -14.46 -2.25
C ILE A 8 -5.68 -14.42 -3.11
N ARG A 9 -6.09 -13.24 -3.57
CA ARG A 9 -7.31 -13.10 -4.40
C ARG A 9 -7.22 -13.80 -5.74
N ALA A 10 -6.04 -13.78 -6.37
CA ALA A 10 -5.80 -14.49 -7.62
C ALA A 10 -5.59 -15.99 -7.44
N LYS A 11 -5.44 -16.47 -6.21
CA LYS A 11 -5.03 -17.84 -5.89
C LYS A 11 -3.73 -18.23 -6.62
N PHE A 12 -2.82 -17.23 -6.73
CA PHE A 12 -1.53 -17.42 -7.38
C PHE A 12 -0.62 -18.20 -6.43
N GLU A 13 -0.14 -19.36 -6.87
CA GLU A 13 0.69 -20.23 -6.04
C GLU A 13 2.10 -19.65 -5.87
N VAL A 14 2.54 -19.51 -4.62
CA VAL A 14 3.87 -19.02 -4.26
C VAL A 14 4.40 -19.77 -3.03
N GLU A 15 5.72 -19.90 -2.94
CA GLU A 15 6.39 -20.21 -1.69
C GLU A 15 6.63 -18.90 -0.92
N LEU A 16 5.95 -18.74 0.21
CA LEU A 16 6.12 -17.53 1.05
C LEU A 16 7.35 -17.67 1.94
N ARG A 17 8.29 -16.74 1.80
CA ARG A 17 9.48 -16.60 2.64
C ARG A 17 9.41 -15.29 3.41
N GLU A 18 9.20 -15.38 4.73
CA GLU A 18 9.24 -14.21 5.61
C GLU A 18 10.69 -13.80 5.88
N VAL A 19 10.94 -12.50 5.86
CA VAL A 19 12.28 -11.94 6.09
C VAL A 19 12.27 -10.89 7.19
N VAL A 20 13.35 -10.86 7.96
CA VAL A 20 13.63 -9.81 8.94
C VAL A 20 14.50 -8.75 8.27
N LEU A 21 13.97 -7.55 8.03
CA LEU A 21 14.66 -6.50 7.26
C LEU A 21 15.98 -6.02 7.86
N ARG A 22 16.20 -6.19 9.17
CA ARG A 22 17.49 -5.88 9.81
C ARG A 22 18.54 -6.99 9.63
N ASP A 23 18.11 -8.19 9.22
CA ASP A 23 18.95 -9.38 9.02
C ASP A 23 18.46 -10.08 7.74
N ARG A 24 18.80 -9.48 6.59
CA ARG A 24 18.35 -9.95 5.29
C ARG A 24 19.10 -11.20 4.88
N PRO A 25 18.39 -12.29 4.44
CA PRO A 25 19.04 -13.48 3.91
C PRO A 25 19.93 -13.16 2.70
N GLU A 26 21.09 -13.79 2.62
CA GLU A 26 22.07 -13.61 1.51
C GLU A 26 21.38 -13.84 0.14
N HIS A 27 20.64 -14.92 0.00
CA HIS A 27 19.90 -15.25 -1.22
C HIS A 27 18.91 -14.13 -1.63
N MET A 28 18.27 -13.45 -0.68
CA MET A 28 17.44 -12.30 -1.00
C MET A 28 18.26 -11.15 -1.60
N MET A 29 19.47 -10.90 -1.05
CA MET A 29 20.35 -9.83 -1.53
C MET A 29 20.96 -10.14 -2.89
N GLU A 30 21.15 -11.42 -3.23
CA GLU A 30 21.60 -11.86 -4.55
C GLU A 30 20.55 -11.57 -5.63
N ILE A 31 19.27 -11.85 -5.36
CA ILE A 31 18.17 -11.65 -6.31
C ILE A 31 17.63 -10.21 -6.34
N SER A 32 17.73 -9.49 -5.23
CA SER A 32 17.24 -8.10 -5.09
C SER A 32 18.21 -7.27 -4.23
N PRO A 33 19.25 -6.68 -4.84
CA PRO A 33 20.26 -5.87 -4.13
C PRO A 33 19.69 -4.65 -3.39
N LYS A 34 18.50 -4.14 -3.78
CA LYS A 34 17.78 -3.09 -3.03
C LYS A 34 17.46 -3.53 -1.60
N GLY A 35 17.29 -4.83 -1.35
CA GLY A 35 16.97 -5.38 -0.04
C GLY A 35 15.65 -4.89 0.53
N THR A 36 14.70 -4.51 -0.33
CA THR A 36 13.34 -4.09 0.02
C THR A 36 12.34 -5.21 -0.17
N VAL A 37 11.21 -5.14 0.49
CA VAL A 37 10.10 -6.09 0.35
C VAL A 37 8.83 -5.37 -0.13
N PRO A 38 8.00 -6.05 -0.93
CA PRO A 38 8.07 -7.45 -1.38
C PRO A 38 9.03 -7.66 -2.56
N VAL A 39 9.47 -8.90 -2.74
CA VAL A 39 10.17 -9.38 -3.94
C VAL A 39 9.47 -10.66 -4.40
N LEU A 40 9.17 -10.77 -5.69
CA LEU A 40 8.64 -11.97 -6.32
C LEU A 40 9.66 -12.51 -7.32
N LEU A 41 10.16 -13.73 -7.08
CA LEU A 41 11.00 -14.48 -8.01
C LEU A 41 10.12 -15.49 -8.75
N LEU A 42 10.05 -15.37 -10.07
CA LEU A 42 9.33 -16.29 -10.92
C LEU A 42 10.18 -17.52 -11.27
N GLU A 43 9.55 -18.63 -11.65
CA GLU A 43 10.22 -19.87 -12.03
C GLU A 43 11.23 -19.71 -13.19
N ASN A 44 10.98 -18.77 -14.08
CA ASN A 44 11.87 -18.44 -15.20
C ASN A 44 13.05 -17.52 -14.82
N GLY A 45 13.20 -17.21 -13.52
CA GLY A 45 14.27 -16.36 -12.99
C GLY A 45 14.00 -14.85 -13.05
N ILE A 46 12.84 -14.41 -13.54
CA ILE A 46 12.48 -12.98 -13.53
C ILE A 46 12.18 -12.56 -12.09
N VAL A 47 12.73 -11.41 -11.68
CA VAL A 47 12.52 -10.79 -10.38
C VAL A 47 11.66 -9.55 -10.52
N ILE A 48 10.59 -9.45 -9.71
CA ILE A 48 9.70 -8.30 -9.64
C ILE A 48 9.79 -7.72 -8.23
N GLU A 49 10.23 -6.47 -8.10
CA GLU A 49 10.57 -5.86 -6.81
C GLU A 49 9.53 -4.87 -6.27
N GLU A 50 8.68 -4.31 -7.16
CA GLU A 50 7.69 -3.32 -6.75
C GLU A 50 6.32 -3.97 -6.49
N SER A 51 5.69 -3.60 -5.38
CA SER A 51 4.41 -4.20 -4.98
C SER A 51 3.29 -4.00 -6.00
N LEU A 52 3.30 -2.88 -6.75
CA LEU A 52 2.35 -2.62 -7.82
C LEU A 52 2.61 -3.53 -9.02
N GLU A 53 3.88 -3.68 -9.41
CA GLU A 53 4.26 -4.54 -10.54
C GLU A 53 3.95 -6.01 -10.25
N ILE A 54 4.19 -6.47 -9.00
CA ILE A 54 3.77 -7.81 -8.57
C ILE A 54 2.26 -7.97 -8.71
N MET A 55 1.48 -6.99 -8.23
CA MET A 55 0.04 -7.01 -8.36
C MET A 55 -0.41 -7.07 -9.82
N GLN A 56 0.15 -6.21 -10.69
CA GLN A 56 -0.14 -6.20 -12.12
C GLN A 56 0.18 -7.53 -12.80
N HIS A 57 1.32 -8.14 -12.44
CA HIS A 57 1.72 -9.44 -12.99
C HIS A 57 0.75 -10.55 -12.57
N VAL A 58 0.46 -10.65 -11.27
CA VAL A 58 -0.34 -11.74 -10.69
C VAL A 58 -1.78 -11.77 -11.19
N ILE A 59 -2.41 -10.60 -11.37
CA ILE A 59 -3.81 -10.49 -11.80
C ILE A 59 -3.94 -10.01 -13.26
N ASN A 60 -2.84 -9.92 -14.01
CA ASN A 60 -2.79 -9.41 -15.39
C ASN A 60 -3.49 -8.05 -15.55
N TRP A 61 -3.23 -7.15 -14.60
CA TRP A 61 -3.92 -5.86 -14.53
C TRP A 61 -3.23 -4.78 -15.34
N LYS A 62 -3.93 -4.28 -16.35
CA LYS A 62 -3.51 -3.14 -17.16
C LYS A 62 -4.26 -1.91 -16.69
N LEU A 63 -3.51 -0.93 -16.22
CA LEU A 63 -4.08 0.32 -15.71
C LEU A 63 -4.72 1.14 -16.82
N ASP A 64 -5.93 1.62 -16.58
CA ASP A 64 -6.51 2.71 -17.33
C ASP A 64 -6.02 4.09 -16.84
N ASP A 65 -6.49 5.19 -17.44
CA ASP A 65 -6.01 6.53 -17.09
C ASP A 65 -6.48 6.99 -15.71
N ASN A 66 -7.68 6.59 -15.28
CA ASN A 66 -8.21 6.88 -13.96
C ASN A 66 -7.43 6.11 -12.88
N GLU A 67 -7.16 4.83 -13.10
CA GLU A 67 -6.36 4.00 -12.20
C GLU A 67 -4.93 4.53 -12.07
N ARG A 68 -4.30 4.95 -13.20
CA ARG A 68 -2.98 5.60 -13.19
C ARG A 68 -2.99 6.89 -12.37
N TYR A 69 -4.01 7.71 -12.51
CA TYR A 69 -4.15 8.95 -11.76
C TYR A 69 -4.19 8.70 -10.26
N TRP A 70 -5.06 7.81 -9.80
CA TRP A 70 -5.21 7.52 -8.39
C TRP A 70 -3.99 6.82 -7.78
N ILE A 71 -3.40 5.87 -8.50
CA ILE A 71 -2.18 5.18 -8.06
C ILE A 71 -1.01 6.16 -7.97
N ASN A 72 -0.85 7.05 -8.96
CA ASN A 72 0.21 8.05 -8.92
C ASN A 72 0.07 8.99 -7.72
N ARG A 73 -1.13 9.47 -7.44
CA ARG A 73 -1.41 10.29 -6.24
C ARG A 73 -1.15 9.53 -4.95
N ASN A 74 -1.60 8.28 -4.88
CA ASN A 74 -1.34 7.45 -3.70
C ASN A 74 0.16 7.21 -3.49
N ASP A 75 0.89 6.83 -4.52
CA ASP A 75 2.27 6.37 -4.39
C ASP A 75 3.28 7.52 -4.25
N ASN A 76 3.03 8.68 -4.85
CA ASN A 76 3.95 9.82 -4.83
C ASN A 76 3.53 10.93 -3.85
N GLU A 77 2.24 11.13 -3.62
CA GLU A 77 1.73 12.20 -2.76
C GLU A 77 1.33 11.66 -1.39
N PHE A 78 0.32 10.79 -1.33
CA PHE A 78 -0.23 10.29 -0.07
C PHE A 78 0.81 9.50 0.74
N LYS A 79 1.56 8.58 0.13
CA LYS A 79 2.61 7.81 0.82
C LYS A 79 3.73 8.69 1.35
N TYR A 80 4.12 9.73 0.62
CA TYR A 80 5.12 10.68 1.09
C TYR A 80 4.71 11.33 2.41
N HIS A 81 3.44 11.76 2.49
CA HIS A 81 2.90 12.37 3.70
C HIS A 81 2.61 11.35 4.80
N LEU A 82 2.12 10.17 4.45
CA LEU A 82 1.89 9.05 5.37
C LEU A 82 3.19 8.66 6.11
N ASP A 83 4.30 8.51 5.40
CA ASP A 83 5.57 8.12 6.01
C ASP A 83 6.08 9.18 7.01
N ARG A 84 5.96 10.46 6.68
CA ARG A 84 6.37 11.56 7.55
C ARG A 84 5.43 11.77 8.72
N TYR A 85 4.16 11.49 8.54
CA TYR A 85 3.18 11.48 9.61
C TYR A 85 3.45 10.38 10.62
N LYS A 86 3.73 9.15 10.12
CA LYS A 86 3.97 7.97 10.99
C LYS A 86 5.35 7.94 11.64
N TYR A 87 6.36 8.41 10.93
CA TYR A 87 7.76 8.25 11.30
C TYR A 87 8.52 9.58 11.25
N PRO A 88 8.05 10.64 11.93
CA PRO A 88 8.66 11.96 11.86
C PRO A 88 10.15 11.93 12.26
N ASN A 89 10.52 11.05 13.18
CA ASN A 89 11.91 10.90 13.66
C ASN A 89 12.90 10.34 12.62
N ARG A 90 12.44 9.93 11.45
CA ARG A 90 13.30 9.49 10.34
C ARG A 90 13.71 10.63 9.41
N TYR A 91 13.17 11.81 9.63
CA TYR A 91 13.34 12.98 8.77
C TYR A 91 13.71 14.19 9.60
N ASP A 92 14.58 15.06 9.06
CA ASP A 92 14.97 16.29 9.73
C ASP A 92 13.85 17.34 9.66
N ASN A 93 13.58 17.99 10.80
CA ASN A 93 12.65 19.11 10.90
C ASN A 93 11.23 18.88 10.37
N VAL A 94 10.69 17.65 10.57
CA VAL A 94 9.35 17.30 10.11
C VAL A 94 8.31 17.55 11.22
N ASP A 95 7.33 18.39 10.90
CA ASP A 95 6.09 18.50 11.68
C ASP A 95 5.07 17.49 11.16
N HIS A 96 4.81 16.44 11.95
CA HIS A 96 3.88 15.38 11.60
C HIS A 96 2.44 15.89 11.36
N SER A 97 2.03 16.99 12.01
CA SER A 97 0.69 17.56 11.87
C SER A 97 0.46 18.17 10.49
N VAL A 98 1.50 18.79 9.93
CA VAL A 98 1.48 19.33 8.55
C VAL A 98 1.29 18.17 7.55
N HIS A 99 2.00 17.07 7.77
CA HIS A 99 1.89 15.90 6.89
C HIS A 99 0.55 15.16 7.06
N ARG A 100 -0.01 15.11 8.26
CA ARG A 100 -1.37 14.61 8.47
C ARG A 100 -2.38 15.43 7.68
N LYS A 101 -2.30 16.76 7.77
CA LYS A 101 -3.20 17.67 7.03
C LYS A 101 -3.08 17.46 5.52
N ALA A 102 -1.87 17.43 4.97
CA ALA A 102 -1.66 17.24 3.54
C ALA A 102 -2.14 15.84 3.05
N ALA A 103 -1.92 14.78 3.84
CA ALA A 103 -2.47 13.47 3.55
C ALA A 103 -4.01 13.48 3.57
N SER A 104 -4.63 14.29 4.43
CA SER A 104 -6.09 14.42 4.51
C SER A 104 -6.70 15.03 3.26
N GLU A 105 -5.97 15.85 2.49
CA GLU A 105 -6.45 16.39 1.21
C GLU A 105 -6.68 15.27 0.19
N PHE A 106 -5.77 14.29 0.13
CA PHE A 106 -5.99 13.08 -0.67
C PHE A 106 -7.19 12.28 -0.19
N LEU A 107 -7.38 12.16 1.13
CA LEU A 107 -8.51 11.41 1.69
C LEU A 107 -9.85 12.12 1.46
N ASN A 108 -9.90 13.44 1.46
CA ASN A 108 -11.11 14.19 1.10
C ASN A 108 -11.55 13.84 -0.34
N ASP A 109 -10.61 13.88 -1.29
CA ASP A 109 -10.90 13.52 -2.68
C ASP A 109 -11.29 12.05 -2.81
N LEU A 110 -10.65 11.17 -2.03
CA LEU A 110 -10.94 9.74 -2.02
C LEU A 110 -12.33 9.43 -1.45
N ASP A 111 -12.79 10.18 -0.43
CA ASP A 111 -14.13 10.00 0.15
C ASP A 111 -15.24 10.26 -0.86
N GLU A 112 -15.01 11.21 -1.79
CA GLU A 112 -15.92 11.50 -2.90
C GLU A 112 -15.81 10.48 -4.05
N ASN A 113 -14.68 9.76 -4.15
CA ASN A 113 -14.33 8.88 -5.27
C ASN A 113 -13.81 7.53 -4.78
N ILE A 114 -14.63 6.79 -4.02
CA ILE A 114 -14.24 5.49 -3.45
C ILE A 114 -13.83 4.51 -4.56
N PRO A 115 -12.61 3.97 -4.53
CA PRO A 115 -12.15 3.04 -5.54
C PRO A 115 -12.77 1.66 -5.37
N GLU A 116 -12.92 0.96 -6.49
CA GLU A 116 -13.42 -0.42 -6.54
C GLU A 116 -12.38 -1.39 -7.11
N GLY A 117 -12.61 -2.68 -6.94
CA GLY A 117 -11.80 -3.74 -7.53
C GLY A 117 -10.30 -3.62 -7.23
N ASN A 118 -9.47 -3.79 -8.27
CA ASN A 118 -8.02 -3.78 -8.14
C ASN A 118 -7.46 -2.43 -7.68
N LEU A 119 -8.09 -1.33 -8.08
CA LEU A 119 -7.70 0.00 -7.61
C LEU A 119 -7.92 0.13 -6.10
N SER A 120 -9.04 -0.36 -5.59
CA SER A 120 -9.31 -0.43 -4.14
C SER A 120 -8.20 -1.19 -3.41
N ASP A 121 -7.86 -2.38 -3.87
CA ASP A 121 -6.80 -3.21 -3.27
C ASP A 121 -5.43 -2.54 -3.31
N SER A 122 -5.18 -1.71 -4.31
CA SER A 122 -3.91 -1.01 -4.46
C SER A 122 -3.76 0.17 -3.48
N ILE A 123 -4.85 0.83 -3.08
CA ILE A 123 -4.88 2.02 -2.23
C ILE A 123 -5.15 1.65 -0.75
N PHE A 124 -6.04 0.69 -0.51
CA PHE A 124 -6.47 0.27 0.82
C PHE A 124 -5.35 0.08 1.85
N PRO A 125 -4.21 -0.60 1.55
CA PRO A 125 -3.16 -0.83 2.53
C PRO A 125 -2.57 0.45 3.13
N PHE A 126 -2.55 1.53 2.37
CA PHE A 126 -1.97 2.80 2.80
C PHE A 126 -2.98 3.62 3.61
N VAL A 127 -4.23 3.65 3.20
CA VAL A 127 -5.32 4.28 3.99
C VAL A 127 -5.49 3.57 5.32
N ARG A 128 -5.44 2.23 5.35
CA ARG A 128 -5.44 1.45 6.59
C ARG A 128 -4.26 1.81 7.51
N GLN A 129 -3.06 2.00 6.96
CA GLN A 129 -1.90 2.41 7.75
C GLN A 129 -2.07 3.81 8.33
N PHE A 130 -2.64 4.73 7.56
CA PHE A 130 -2.94 6.09 8.01
C PHE A 130 -3.97 6.07 9.15
N ALA A 131 -5.08 5.37 8.95
CA ALA A 131 -6.15 5.24 9.94
C ALA A 131 -5.67 4.63 11.26
N ASN A 132 -4.82 3.59 11.19
CA ASN A 132 -4.34 2.88 12.38
C ASN A 132 -3.23 3.63 13.14
N HIS A 133 -2.68 4.72 12.60
CA HIS A 133 -1.66 5.50 13.29
C HIS A 133 -2.25 6.34 14.43
N ASP A 134 -3.42 6.95 14.17
CA ASP A 134 -4.20 7.69 15.15
C ASP A 134 -5.68 7.40 14.90
N ARG A 135 -6.14 6.27 15.42
CA ARG A 135 -7.47 5.73 15.14
C ARG A 135 -8.58 6.63 15.67
N GLU A 136 -8.40 7.18 16.86
CA GLU A 136 -9.38 8.06 17.49
C GLU A 136 -9.58 9.34 16.66
N TRP A 137 -8.47 9.95 16.22
CA TRP A 137 -8.55 11.12 15.36
C TRP A 137 -9.19 10.79 14.01
N PHE A 138 -8.81 9.66 13.40
CA PHE A 138 -9.36 9.23 12.10
C PHE A 138 -10.87 8.98 12.16
N ASP A 139 -11.35 8.31 13.20
CA ASP A 139 -12.77 7.98 13.37
C ASP A 139 -13.66 9.23 13.61
N ASN A 140 -13.06 10.32 14.07
CA ASN A 140 -13.75 11.62 14.25
C ASN A 140 -13.78 12.47 12.97
N GLN A 141 -13.23 12.01 11.84
CA GLN A 141 -13.31 12.74 10.58
C GLN A 141 -14.63 12.47 9.86
N GLU A 142 -15.09 13.42 9.04
CA GLU A 142 -16.35 13.33 8.30
C GLU A 142 -16.28 12.46 7.03
N TRP A 143 -15.33 11.54 6.92
CA TRP A 143 -15.10 10.63 5.78
C TRP A 143 -16.01 9.41 5.82
N LYS A 144 -17.30 9.62 5.60
CA LYS A 144 -18.33 8.57 5.74
C LYS A 144 -18.14 7.40 4.78
N ASN A 145 -17.72 7.70 3.54
CA ASN A 145 -17.53 6.67 2.54
C ASN A 145 -16.25 5.90 2.77
N ILE A 146 -15.16 6.58 3.17
CA ILE A 146 -13.89 5.92 3.54
C ILE A 146 -14.08 5.01 4.75
N HIS A 147 -14.80 5.43 5.78
CA HIS A 147 -15.07 4.57 6.95
C HIS A 147 -15.76 3.28 6.54
N LYS A 148 -16.82 3.37 5.75
CA LYS A 148 -17.57 2.21 5.26
C LYS A 148 -16.70 1.33 4.34
N TRP A 149 -15.96 1.95 3.43
CA TRP A 149 -15.06 1.26 2.51
C TRP A 149 -13.90 0.56 3.24
N LEU A 150 -13.29 1.22 4.22
CA LEU A 150 -12.21 0.66 5.04
C LEU A 150 -12.69 -0.54 5.84
N GLU A 151 -13.87 -0.44 6.47
CA GLU A 151 -14.48 -1.53 7.23
C GLU A 151 -14.83 -2.71 6.32
N GLY A 152 -15.45 -2.48 5.17
CA GLY A 152 -15.77 -3.52 4.20
C GLY A 152 -14.54 -4.26 3.70
N ASN A 153 -13.44 -3.54 3.42
CA ASN A 153 -12.18 -4.17 3.04
C ASN A 153 -11.56 -4.99 4.18
N LEU A 154 -11.62 -4.50 5.42
CA LEU A 154 -11.09 -5.23 6.58
C LEU A 154 -11.84 -6.55 6.81
N GLN A 155 -13.15 -6.57 6.58
CA GLN A 155 -13.97 -7.78 6.72
C GLN A 155 -13.77 -8.77 5.56
N SER A 156 -13.38 -8.28 4.37
CA SER A 156 -13.23 -9.11 3.16
C SER A 156 -11.88 -9.81 3.05
N ILE A 157 -10.89 -9.43 3.89
CA ILE A 157 -9.53 -9.97 3.82
C ILE A 157 -9.38 -11.05 4.87
N GLU A 158 -9.34 -12.30 4.42
CA GLU A 158 -8.86 -13.43 5.21
C GLU A 158 -7.33 -13.39 5.23
N PHE A 159 -6.75 -13.04 6.37
CA PHE A 159 -5.32 -13.13 6.62
C PHE A 159 -4.98 -14.40 7.38
#